data_250fed43ae196f114c62b10c44c0340b
#
_entry.id   250fed43ae196f114c62b10c44c0340b
#
_cell.length_a   1.000
_cell.length_b   1.000
_cell.length_c   1.000
_cell.angle_alpha   90.00
_cell.angle_beta   90.00
_cell.angle_gamma   90.00
#
_symmetry.space_group_name_H-M   'P 1'
#
loop_
_entity.id
_entity.type
_entity.pdbx_description
1 polymer ?
#
loop_
_entity_poly.entity_id
_entity_poly.type
_entity_poly.pdbx_seq_one_letter_code
_entity_poly.pdbx_strand_id
1 'polypeptide(L)'
;MRNTVSLSLPIVHVTAKTLPEGWEQAVLQTWEHGANIPTQYDKPTDPSSRDAIAVIVVTDPMSEPRIHRAFPGGIAELEAYRQEVVDGIHDHWVDPAEGKWEYTYHERLARYTVPGIPEPINQLDYVINALVDAPHTRRAQAITWKPWEDAGIIDPACLQRMWFRVFGDELVMNIHMRSNDAFKAAFMNMYAFTDLQRAIAERLSKRLGREIRVGQYTHIADSFHIYGAYFEEFEGFLKSLQTRTFEQRTYRTEDVQEIIDEAREQIRKSLEAEAVSGRKGL
;
A
#
# COMPACT_ATOMS: atom_id res chain seq x y z
N MET A 1 -5.67 -42.33 -14.99
CA MET A 1 -5.92 -40.93 -15.43
C MET A 1 -4.97 -40.05 -14.63
N ARG A 2 -4.00 -39.39 -15.26
CA ARG A 2 -3.14 -38.42 -14.57
C ARG A 2 -4.04 -37.20 -14.33
N ASN A 3 -4.35 -36.91 -13.07
CA ASN A 3 -4.90 -35.60 -12.69
C ASN A 3 -3.88 -34.55 -13.11
N THR A 4 -4.08 -33.93 -14.25
CA THR A 4 -3.37 -32.71 -14.59
C THR A 4 -3.89 -31.63 -13.65
N VAL A 5 -3.17 -31.42 -12.54
CA VAL A 5 -3.35 -30.23 -11.72
C VAL A 5 -3.13 -29.05 -12.68
N SER A 6 -4.14 -28.23 -12.88
CA SER A 6 -4.01 -27.01 -13.67
C SER A 6 -2.97 -26.14 -12.96
N LEU A 7 -1.82 -25.94 -13.60
CA LEU A 7 -0.78 -25.03 -13.12
C LEU A 7 -1.18 -23.60 -13.48
N SER A 8 -2.28 -23.13 -12.89
CA SER A 8 -2.70 -21.73 -13.01
C SER A 8 -2.54 -21.05 -11.65
N LEU A 9 -2.05 -19.83 -11.66
CA LEU A 9 -2.03 -18.99 -10.47
C LEU A 9 -3.49 -18.69 -10.08
N PRO A 10 -3.94 -19.01 -8.86
CA PRO A 10 -5.30 -18.77 -8.43
C PRO A 10 -5.60 -17.27 -8.33
N ILE A 11 -6.87 -16.92 -8.49
CA ILE A 11 -7.34 -15.55 -8.34
C ILE A 11 -8.17 -15.48 -7.05
N VAL A 12 -7.74 -14.62 -6.14
CA VAL A 12 -8.46 -14.24 -4.92
C VAL A 12 -9.24 -12.97 -5.22
N HIS A 13 -10.56 -13.01 -5.03
CA HIS A 13 -11.43 -11.85 -5.18
C HIS A 13 -12.19 -11.61 -3.88
N VAL A 14 -12.01 -10.42 -3.31
CA VAL A 14 -12.67 -10.00 -2.07
C VAL A 14 -13.41 -8.69 -2.31
N THR A 15 -14.62 -8.59 -1.78
CA THR A 15 -15.36 -7.33 -1.64
C THR A 15 -15.73 -7.17 -0.17
N ALA A 16 -15.25 -6.12 0.45
CA ALA A 16 -15.46 -5.82 1.86
C ALA A 16 -15.83 -4.36 2.06
N LYS A 17 -16.36 -4.03 3.23
CA LYS A 17 -16.66 -2.64 3.57
C LYS A 17 -15.42 -1.90 4.05
N THR A 18 -14.66 -2.50 4.98
CA THR A 18 -13.55 -1.86 5.68
C THR A 18 -12.19 -2.42 5.25
N LEU A 19 -11.11 -1.68 5.49
CA LEU A 19 -9.75 -2.13 5.21
C LEU A 19 -9.37 -3.43 5.95
N PRO A 20 -9.59 -3.53 7.29
CA PRO A 20 -9.30 -4.74 8.02
C PRO A 20 -10.03 -5.97 7.51
N GLU A 21 -11.32 -5.83 7.18
CA GLU A 21 -12.13 -6.92 6.63
C GLU A 21 -11.61 -7.38 5.28
N GLY A 22 -11.30 -6.45 4.37
CA GLY A 22 -10.77 -6.75 3.04
C GLY A 22 -9.42 -7.44 3.09
N TRP A 23 -8.51 -6.95 3.94
CA TRP A 23 -7.20 -7.55 4.13
C TRP A 23 -7.29 -8.95 4.77
N GLU A 24 -8.03 -9.10 5.87
CA GLU A 24 -8.21 -10.39 6.57
C GLU A 24 -8.73 -11.47 5.61
N GLN A 25 -9.79 -11.18 4.86
CA GLN A 25 -10.37 -12.12 3.90
C GLN A 25 -9.40 -12.46 2.76
N ALA A 26 -8.67 -11.50 2.22
CA ALA A 26 -7.74 -11.73 1.13
C ALA A 26 -6.54 -12.59 1.58
N VAL A 27 -5.99 -12.32 2.76
CA VAL A 27 -4.90 -13.11 3.34
C VAL A 27 -5.34 -14.54 3.60
N LEU A 28 -6.56 -14.74 4.16
CA LEU A 28 -7.11 -16.08 4.40
C LEU A 28 -7.33 -16.86 3.10
N GLN A 29 -7.94 -16.25 2.08
CA GLN A 29 -8.14 -16.90 0.79
C GLN A 29 -6.81 -17.25 0.12
N THR A 30 -5.80 -16.39 0.25
CA THR A 30 -4.45 -16.70 -0.26
C THR A 30 -3.81 -17.87 0.48
N TRP A 31 -4.00 -17.95 1.79
CA TRP A 31 -3.54 -19.09 2.57
C TRP A 31 -4.22 -20.40 2.16
N GLU A 32 -5.53 -20.38 1.98
CA GLU A 32 -6.33 -21.57 1.68
C GLU A 32 -6.17 -22.04 0.23
N HIS A 33 -6.13 -21.11 -0.72
CA HIS A 33 -6.24 -21.39 -2.15
C HIS A 33 -4.98 -21.05 -2.95
N GLY A 34 -4.02 -20.33 -2.36
CA GLY A 34 -2.78 -19.93 -3.02
C GLY A 34 -1.97 -21.11 -3.52
N ALA A 35 -1.32 -20.95 -4.66
CA ALA A 35 -0.38 -21.93 -5.19
C ALA A 35 0.91 -21.91 -4.35
N ASN A 36 1.56 -23.09 -4.24
CA ASN A 36 2.88 -23.18 -3.63
C ASN A 36 3.93 -22.82 -4.68
N ILE A 37 4.55 -21.65 -4.52
CA ILE A 37 5.54 -21.13 -5.47
C ILE A 37 6.83 -20.80 -4.71
N PRO A 38 7.98 -21.37 -5.11
CA PRO A 38 9.27 -21.00 -4.55
C PRO A 38 9.64 -19.57 -5.00
N THR A 39 10.34 -18.85 -4.14
CA THR A 39 10.86 -17.52 -4.44
C THR A 39 12.39 -17.50 -4.41
N GLN A 40 12.99 -16.48 -5.03
CA GLN A 40 14.44 -16.28 -4.97
C GLN A 40 14.94 -15.87 -3.56
N TYR A 41 14.02 -15.57 -2.65
CA TYR A 41 14.33 -15.14 -1.28
C TYR A 41 14.22 -16.30 -0.28
N ASP A 42 13.71 -17.48 -0.71
CA ASP A 42 13.54 -18.64 0.17
C ASP A 42 14.92 -19.20 0.57
N LYS A 43 15.08 -19.49 1.85
CA LYS A 43 16.21 -20.31 2.33
C LYS A 43 15.94 -21.77 1.98
N PRO A 44 16.97 -22.61 1.88
CA PRO A 44 16.80 -24.03 1.55
C PRO A 44 15.85 -24.82 2.49
N THR A 45 15.63 -24.32 3.69
CA THR A 45 14.74 -24.91 4.71
C THR A 45 13.34 -24.34 4.71
N ASP A 46 13.10 -23.23 4.00
CA ASP A 46 11.81 -22.57 4.01
C ASP A 46 10.80 -23.33 3.13
N PRO A 47 9.56 -23.47 3.55
CA PRO A 47 8.49 -23.90 2.66
C PRO A 47 8.32 -22.91 1.49
N SER A 48 7.82 -23.41 0.36
CA SER A 48 7.39 -22.50 -0.73
C SER A 48 6.30 -21.55 -0.27
N SER A 49 6.34 -20.32 -0.75
CA SER A 49 5.34 -19.30 -0.48
C SER A 49 3.96 -19.72 -0.98
N ARG A 50 2.91 -19.22 -0.34
CA ARG A 50 1.53 -19.25 -0.88
C ARG A 50 1.34 -18.00 -1.73
N ASP A 51 0.94 -18.16 -2.99
CA ASP A 51 0.84 -17.05 -3.93
C ASP A 51 -0.46 -17.11 -4.75
N ALA A 52 -1.06 -15.95 -4.99
CA ALA A 52 -2.28 -15.76 -5.76
C ALA A 52 -2.28 -14.38 -6.44
N ILE A 53 -3.03 -14.24 -7.53
CA ILE A 53 -3.46 -12.92 -8.00
C ILE A 53 -4.56 -12.43 -7.06
N ALA A 54 -4.46 -11.21 -6.55
CA ALA A 54 -5.50 -10.65 -5.67
C ALA A 54 -6.21 -9.45 -6.30
N VAL A 55 -7.53 -9.41 -6.13
CA VAL A 55 -8.38 -8.24 -6.40
C VAL A 55 -9.21 -7.99 -5.15
N ILE A 56 -8.86 -6.94 -4.41
CA ILE A 56 -9.52 -6.59 -3.15
C ILE A 56 -10.25 -5.27 -3.35
N VAL A 57 -11.58 -5.31 -3.22
CA VAL A 57 -12.45 -4.13 -3.32
C VAL A 57 -12.89 -3.74 -1.91
N VAL A 58 -12.56 -2.52 -1.50
CA VAL A 58 -13.02 -1.92 -0.25
C VAL A 58 -14.00 -0.80 -0.59
N THR A 59 -15.25 -0.99 -0.24
CA THR A 59 -16.34 -0.09 -0.65
C THR A 59 -16.40 1.20 0.16
N ASP A 60 -15.92 1.19 1.40
CA ASP A 60 -15.88 2.36 2.29
C ASP A 60 -14.57 2.34 3.11
N PRO A 61 -13.43 2.71 2.47
CA PRO A 61 -12.10 2.59 3.10
C PRO A 61 -11.88 3.54 4.28
N MET A 62 -12.74 4.53 4.46
CA MET A 62 -12.69 5.43 5.62
C MET A 62 -13.60 4.96 6.77
N SER A 63 -14.40 3.90 6.57
CA SER A 63 -15.27 3.35 7.60
C SER A 63 -14.48 2.67 8.72
N GLU A 64 -14.89 2.92 9.95
CA GLU A 64 -14.31 2.25 11.13
C GLU A 64 -14.88 0.83 11.32
N PRO A 65 -14.10 -0.10 11.89
CA PRO A 65 -12.70 0.06 12.30
C PRO A 65 -11.75 0.11 11.09
N ARG A 66 -10.69 0.93 11.18
CA ARG A 66 -9.72 1.09 10.09
C ARG A 66 -8.43 0.30 10.25
N ILE A 67 -8.13 -0.20 11.45
CA ILE A 67 -6.84 -0.83 11.75
C ILE A 67 -7.04 -2.26 12.22
N HIS A 68 -6.34 -3.21 11.59
CA HIS A 68 -6.32 -4.61 12.03
C HIS A 68 -5.16 -4.84 13.00
N ARG A 69 -5.43 -5.44 14.16
CA ARG A 69 -4.41 -5.64 15.23
C ARG A 69 -3.31 -6.64 14.85
N ALA A 70 -3.60 -7.53 13.90
CA ALA A 70 -2.66 -8.59 13.52
C ALA A 70 -1.73 -8.19 12.36
N PHE A 71 -1.82 -6.97 11.82
CA PHE A 71 -0.77 -6.55 10.91
C PHE A 71 0.57 -6.50 11.67
N PRO A 72 1.68 -6.98 11.07
CA PRO A 72 2.92 -7.22 11.83
C PRO A 72 3.74 -5.97 12.16
N GLY A 73 3.18 -4.80 12.04
CA GLY A 73 3.77 -3.54 12.45
C GLY A 73 3.10 -2.95 13.69
N GLY A 74 3.72 -1.96 14.30
CA GLY A 74 3.12 -1.15 15.35
C GLY A 74 2.32 0.04 14.79
N ILE A 75 1.47 0.65 15.62
CA ILE A 75 0.71 1.85 15.24
C ILE A 75 1.65 3.00 14.84
N ALA A 76 2.78 3.15 15.54
CA ALA A 76 3.78 4.16 15.21
C ALA A 76 4.42 3.92 13.82
N GLU A 77 4.72 2.68 13.47
CA GLU A 77 5.24 2.31 12.15
C GLU A 77 4.19 2.53 11.06
N LEU A 78 2.91 2.22 11.33
CA LEU A 78 1.81 2.48 10.42
C LEU A 78 1.68 3.98 10.11
N GLU A 79 1.79 4.84 11.13
CA GLU A 79 1.75 6.29 10.95
C GLU A 79 2.99 6.82 10.22
N ALA A 80 4.17 6.29 10.51
CA ALA A 80 5.40 6.66 9.79
C ALA A 80 5.30 6.29 8.31
N TYR A 81 4.83 5.09 7.99
CA TYR A 81 4.64 4.66 6.61
C TYR A 81 3.54 5.45 5.89
N ARG A 82 2.46 5.80 6.60
CA ARG A 82 1.44 6.70 6.06
C ARG A 82 2.04 8.06 5.67
N GLN A 83 2.87 8.67 6.54
CA GLN A 83 3.52 9.94 6.23
C GLN A 83 4.56 9.80 5.12
N GLU A 84 5.26 8.67 5.03
CA GLU A 84 6.16 8.39 3.91
C GLU A 84 5.42 8.43 2.58
N VAL A 85 4.28 7.75 2.48
CA VAL A 85 3.50 7.65 1.24
C VAL A 85 2.74 8.94 0.91
N VAL A 86 2.20 9.63 1.92
CA VAL A 86 1.35 10.81 1.72
C VAL A 86 2.15 12.10 1.69
N ASP A 87 3.12 12.23 2.59
CA ASP A 87 3.82 13.47 2.87
C ASP A 87 5.29 13.47 2.39
N GLY A 88 5.82 12.28 2.00
CA GLY A 88 7.18 12.13 1.47
C GLY A 88 8.29 12.36 2.49
N ILE A 89 8.01 12.07 3.77
CA ILE A 89 8.96 12.36 4.87
C ILE A 89 10.35 11.70 4.70
N HIS A 90 10.43 10.63 3.92
CA HIS A 90 11.67 9.89 3.66
C HIS A 90 12.22 10.06 2.24
N ASP A 91 11.64 10.93 1.40
CA ASP A 91 12.14 11.15 0.03
C ASP A 91 13.60 11.56 -0.02
N HIS A 92 14.07 12.28 1.00
CA HIS A 92 15.46 12.69 1.12
C HIS A 92 16.44 11.55 1.50
N TRP A 93 15.91 10.35 1.83
CA TRP A 93 16.74 9.14 2.07
C TRP A 93 17.08 8.41 0.77
N VAL A 94 16.37 8.68 -0.33
CA VAL A 94 16.63 8.07 -1.63
C VAL A 94 17.98 8.50 -2.14
N ASP A 95 18.94 7.57 -2.20
CA ASP A 95 20.30 7.79 -2.66
C ASP A 95 20.94 6.45 -3.09
N PRO A 96 20.50 5.88 -4.23
CA PRO A 96 21.00 4.59 -4.72
C PRO A 96 22.49 4.57 -4.98
N ALA A 97 23.10 5.73 -5.33
CA ALA A 97 24.52 5.83 -5.60
C ALA A 97 25.37 5.57 -4.34
N GLU A 98 24.84 5.90 -3.16
CA GLU A 98 25.45 5.66 -1.87
C GLU A 98 25.00 4.34 -1.22
N GLY A 99 24.29 3.49 -1.98
CA GLY A 99 23.76 2.21 -1.48
C GLY A 99 22.67 2.34 -0.42
N LYS A 100 21.96 3.45 -0.45
CA LYS A 100 20.80 3.72 0.41
C LYS A 100 19.49 3.34 -0.29
N TRP A 101 18.36 3.94 0.14
CA TRP A 101 17.07 3.65 -0.43
C TRP A 101 17.02 3.85 -1.94
N GLU A 102 16.47 2.88 -2.64
CA GLU A 102 16.34 2.91 -4.10
C GLU A 102 15.22 3.87 -4.53
N TYR A 103 14.13 3.93 -3.77
CA TYR A 103 12.98 4.78 -4.02
C TYR A 103 12.09 4.92 -2.78
N THR A 104 11.19 5.91 -2.80
CA THR A 104 9.92 5.91 -2.06
C THR A 104 8.76 5.97 -3.07
N TYR A 105 7.57 5.53 -2.66
CA TYR A 105 6.40 5.71 -3.54
C TYR A 105 6.07 7.19 -3.74
N HIS A 106 6.23 8.01 -2.69
CA HIS A 106 5.98 9.44 -2.78
C HIS A 106 6.92 10.14 -3.78
N GLU A 107 8.23 9.86 -3.72
CA GLU A 107 9.18 10.40 -4.68
C GLU A 107 8.79 10.05 -6.12
N ARG A 108 8.46 8.76 -6.37
CA ARG A 108 8.03 8.31 -7.69
C ARG A 108 6.73 8.98 -8.16
N LEU A 109 5.81 9.29 -7.27
CA LEU A 109 4.53 9.91 -7.59
C LEU A 109 4.62 11.45 -7.70
N ALA A 110 5.36 12.10 -6.80
CA ALA A 110 5.44 13.56 -6.70
C ALA A 110 6.62 14.19 -7.44
N ARG A 111 7.67 13.39 -7.72
CA ARG A 111 8.93 13.86 -8.34
C ARG A 111 9.47 12.88 -9.39
N TYR A 112 8.61 12.39 -10.25
CA TYR A 112 8.96 11.39 -11.26
C TYR A 112 9.99 11.93 -12.26
N THR A 113 11.20 11.40 -12.20
CA THR A 113 12.30 11.79 -13.08
C THR A 113 12.25 11.00 -14.39
N VAL A 114 12.61 11.66 -15.51
CA VAL A 114 12.69 11.05 -16.83
C VAL A 114 14.00 11.44 -17.47
N PRO A 115 14.79 10.50 -18.04
CA PRO A 115 16.03 10.82 -18.71
C PRO A 115 15.86 11.89 -19.81
N GLY A 116 16.70 12.93 -19.75
CA GLY A 116 16.66 14.03 -20.71
C GLY A 116 15.60 15.10 -20.45
N ILE A 117 14.78 14.95 -19.40
CA ILE A 117 13.84 15.98 -18.96
C ILE A 117 14.38 16.57 -17.63
N PRO A 118 14.75 17.86 -17.59
CA PRO A 118 15.40 18.44 -16.40
C PRO A 118 14.51 18.50 -15.18
N GLU A 119 13.21 18.81 -15.37
CA GLU A 119 12.28 19.01 -14.28
C GLU A 119 11.50 17.73 -13.99
N PRO A 120 11.46 17.28 -12.73
CA PRO A 120 10.64 16.14 -12.33
C PRO A 120 9.15 16.40 -12.57
N ILE A 121 8.41 15.37 -12.91
CA ILE A 121 6.96 15.43 -13.12
C ILE A 121 6.25 15.14 -11.79
N ASN A 122 5.43 16.09 -11.32
CA ASN A 122 4.50 15.83 -10.24
C ASN A 122 3.22 15.19 -10.80
N GLN A 123 3.15 13.87 -10.73
CA GLN A 123 2.02 13.10 -11.25
C GLN A 123 0.75 13.28 -10.40
N LEU A 124 0.88 13.56 -9.09
CA LEU A 124 -0.26 13.83 -8.21
C LEU A 124 -0.96 15.15 -8.60
N ASP A 125 -0.18 16.18 -8.93
CA ASP A 125 -0.73 17.43 -9.45
C ASP A 125 -1.38 17.24 -10.83
N TYR A 126 -0.77 16.43 -11.70
CA TYR A 126 -1.39 16.05 -12.96
C TYR A 126 -2.74 15.37 -12.76
N VAL A 127 -2.83 14.39 -11.85
CA VAL A 127 -4.09 13.69 -11.51
C VAL A 127 -5.15 14.67 -11.07
N ILE A 128 -4.81 15.58 -10.14
CA ILE A 128 -5.75 16.57 -9.62
C ILE A 128 -6.23 17.51 -10.73
N ASN A 129 -5.31 18.05 -11.55
CA ASN A 129 -5.67 18.93 -12.66
C ASN A 129 -6.58 18.23 -13.66
N ALA A 130 -6.26 16.99 -14.03
CA ALA A 130 -7.07 16.21 -14.96
C ALA A 130 -8.49 15.93 -14.43
N LEU A 131 -8.65 15.74 -13.12
CA LEU A 131 -9.95 15.52 -12.46
C LEU A 131 -10.72 16.83 -12.24
N VAL A 132 -10.04 17.96 -12.06
CA VAL A 132 -10.67 19.29 -12.03
C VAL A 132 -11.22 19.64 -13.40
N ASP A 133 -10.46 19.42 -14.47
CA ASP A 133 -10.87 19.69 -15.85
C ASP A 133 -12.00 18.75 -16.30
N ALA A 134 -11.94 17.48 -15.96
CA ALA A 134 -12.94 16.48 -16.32
C ALA A 134 -13.04 15.39 -15.23
N PRO A 135 -13.93 15.52 -14.24
CA PRO A 135 -14.07 14.58 -13.12
C PRO A 135 -14.26 13.11 -13.55
N HIS A 136 -14.90 12.88 -14.68
CA HIS A 136 -15.16 11.57 -15.26
C HIS A 136 -14.05 11.05 -16.20
N THR A 137 -12.90 11.72 -16.28
CA THR A 137 -11.78 11.31 -17.14
C THR A 137 -11.30 9.88 -16.82
N ARG A 138 -10.77 9.21 -17.84
CA ARG A 138 -10.09 7.91 -17.72
C ARG A 138 -8.57 8.04 -17.72
N ARG A 139 -8.04 9.27 -17.79
CA ARG A 139 -6.60 9.56 -17.94
C ARG A 139 -5.90 9.87 -16.64
N ALA A 140 -6.64 10.13 -15.53
CA ALA A 140 -6.06 10.49 -14.26
C ALA A 140 -5.36 9.26 -13.64
N GLN A 141 -4.06 9.16 -13.86
CA GLN A 141 -3.21 8.08 -13.32
C GLN A 141 -1.81 8.58 -13.04
N ALA A 142 -1.15 7.88 -12.12
CA ALA A 142 0.26 8.03 -11.80
C ALA A 142 0.93 6.65 -11.81
N ILE A 143 2.19 6.59 -12.19
CA ILE A 143 2.99 5.35 -12.27
C ILE A 143 4.26 5.50 -11.44
N THR A 144 4.80 4.38 -10.98
CA THR A 144 6.06 4.38 -10.23
C THR A 144 7.19 3.70 -10.98
N TRP A 145 6.87 2.74 -11.86
CA TRP A 145 7.86 1.99 -12.62
C TRP A 145 8.63 2.89 -13.60
N LYS A 146 9.96 2.86 -13.49
CA LYS A 146 10.91 3.52 -14.38
C LYS A 146 11.78 2.45 -15.05
N PRO A 147 11.50 2.01 -16.28
CA PRO A 147 12.24 0.92 -16.92
C PRO A 147 13.75 1.13 -17.00
N TRP A 148 14.19 2.38 -17.05
CA TRP A 148 15.60 2.76 -17.11
C TRP A 148 16.32 2.69 -15.76
N GLU A 149 15.59 2.61 -14.64
CA GLU A 149 16.12 2.45 -13.29
C GLU A 149 15.79 1.05 -12.76
N ASP A 150 14.51 0.66 -12.77
CA ASP A 150 13.98 -0.48 -12.07
C ASP A 150 14.37 -1.84 -12.69
N ALA A 151 14.64 -1.89 -14.00
CA ALA A 151 14.97 -3.15 -14.67
C ALA A 151 16.33 -3.75 -14.25
N GLY A 152 17.20 -2.96 -13.62
CA GLY A 152 18.55 -3.37 -13.23
C GLY A 152 18.76 -3.55 -11.74
N ILE A 153 17.77 -3.26 -10.89
CA ILE A 153 17.90 -3.34 -9.43
C ILE A 153 17.26 -4.60 -8.86
N ILE A 154 17.70 -4.99 -7.66
CA ILE A 154 17.26 -6.25 -7.02
C ILE A 154 15.83 -6.12 -6.51
N ASP A 155 15.46 -4.98 -5.95
CA ASP A 155 14.12 -4.75 -5.38
C ASP A 155 13.46 -3.51 -5.99
N PRO A 156 12.96 -3.63 -7.24
CA PRO A 156 12.28 -2.54 -7.93
C PRO A 156 10.90 -2.27 -7.33
N ALA A 157 10.36 -1.08 -7.61
CA ALA A 157 9.07 -0.63 -7.09
C ALA A 157 7.95 -1.67 -7.24
N CYS A 158 7.33 -2.04 -6.12
CA CYS A 158 6.22 -2.99 -6.11
C CYS A 158 4.90 -2.36 -6.57
N LEU A 159 4.60 -1.14 -6.16
CA LEU A 159 3.49 -0.38 -6.72
C LEU A 159 3.83 -0.02 -8.17
N GLN A 160 2.90 -0.24 -9.09
CA GLN A 160 3.09 0.05 -10.51
C GLN A 160 2.29 1.27 -10.94
N ARG A 161 1.05 1.36 -10.50
CA ARG A 161 0.11 2.37 -10.96
C ARG A 161 -0.95 2.68 -9.93
N MET A 162 -1.36 3.95 -9.88
CA MET A 162 -2.60 4.42 -9.28
C MET A 162 -3.47 5.07 -10.35
N TRP A 163 -4.75 4.75 -10.37
CA TRP A 163 -5.73 5.32 -11.28
C TRP A 163 -6.90 5.89 -10.49
N PHE A 164 -7.41 7.05 -10.92
CA PHE A 164 -8.39 7.82 -10.19
C PHE A 164 -9.56 8.25 -11.07
N ARG A 165 -10.74 8.38 -10.48
CA ARG A 165 -11.93 8.93 -11.11
C ARG A 165 -12.88 9.49 -10.07
N VAL A 166 -13.54 10.60 -10.37
CA VAL A 166 -14.68 11.06 -9.59
C VAL A 166 -15.96 10.44 -10.16
N PHE A 167 -16.68 9.74 -9.31
CA PHE A 167 -17.98 9.16 -9.62
C PHE A 167 -19.03 9.74 -8.66
N GLY A 168 -19.94 10.57 -9.19
CA GLY A 168 -20.78 11.42 -8.35
C GLY A 168 -19.94 12.41 -7.52
N ASP A 169 -20.03 12.28 -6.21
CA ASP A 169 -19.23 13.05 -5.24
C ASP A 169 -18.12 12.24 -4.59
N GLU A 170 -17.75 11.11 -5.16
CA GLU A 170 -16.75 10.20 -4.61
C GLU A 170 -15.55 10.04 -5.51
N LEU A 171 -14.35 10.15 -4.92
CA LEU A 171 -13.10 9.82 -5.57
C LEU A 171 -12.84 8.31 -5.46
N VAL A 172 -12.94 7.60 -6.57
CA VAL A 172 -12.59 6.18 -6.68
C VAL A 172 -11.11 6.06 -7.01
N MET A 173 -10.42 5.08 -6.39
CA MET A 173 -9.02 4.78 -6.67
C MET A 173 -8.79 3.28 -6.90
N ASN A 174 -8.07 2.95 -7.98
CA ASN A 174 -7.56 1.60 -8.22
C ASN A 174 -6.04 1.63 -8.21
N ILE A 175 -5.41 0.72 -7.48
CA ILE A 175 -3.96 0.55 -7.50
C ILE A 175 -3.59 -0.80 -8.09
N HIS A 176 -2.37 -0.89 -8.62
CA HIS A 176 -1.81 -2.11 -9.16
C HIS A 176 -0.40 -2.33 -8.62
N MET A 177 -0.22 -3.45 -7.92
CA MET A 177 1.06 -3.93 -7.42
C MET A 177 1.54 -5.10 -8.29
N ARG A 178 2.83 -5.11 -8.73
CA ARG A 178 3.42 -6.30 -9.36
C ARG A 178 3.63 -7.42 -8.35
N SER A 179 3.84 -7.05 -7.10
CA SER A 179 4.16 -7.94 -5.99
C SER A 179 3.74 -7.29 -4.69
N ASN A 180 3.13 -8.04 -3.79
CA ASN A 180 2.76 -7.54 -2.48
C ASN A 180 2.80 -8.67 -1.44
N ASP A 181 3.69 -8.53 -0.44
CA ASP A 181 3.65 -9.40 0.72
C ASP A 181 2.31 -9.22 1.43
N ALA A 182 1.48 -10.27 1.34
CA ALA A 182 0.10 -10.26 1.80
C ALA A 182 -0.01 -10.06 3.31
N PHE A 183 0.92 -10.65 4.06
CA PHE A 183 0.89 -10.67 5.52
C PHE A 183 1.67 -9.52 6.14
N LYS A 184 2.89 -9.23 5.64
CA LYS A 184 3.76 -8.24 6.27
C LYS A 184 3.58 -6.81 5.75
N ALA A 185 3.18 -6.61 4.48
CA ALA A 185 3.16 -5.28 3.89
C ALA A 185 1.78 -4.82 3.41
N ALA A 186 0.90 -5.72 2.97
CA ALA A 186 -0.31 -5.33 2.26
C ALA A 186 -1.25 -4.45 3.07
N PHE A 187 -1.42 -4.72 4.37
CA PHE A 187 -2.28 -3.89 5.22
C PHE A 187 -1.77 -2.45 5.30
N MET A 188 -0.47 -2.26 5.54
CA MET A 188 0.15 -0.94 5.61
C MET A 188 0.03 -0.19 4.28
N ASN A 189 0.24 -0.88 3.16
CA ASN A 189 0.04 -0.33 1.82
C ASN A 189 -1.41 0.14 1.63
N MET A 190 -2.40 -0.70 1.91
CA MET A 190 -3.82 -0.36 1.78
C MET A 190 -4.20 0.85 2.65
N TYR A 191 -3.70 0.89 3.89
CA TYR A 191 -3.93 2.00 4.82
C TYR A 191 -3.34 3.31 4.29
N ALA A 192 -2.05 3.32 3.93
CA ALA A 192 -1.37 4.51 3.46
C ALA A 192 -1.92 5.00 2.10
N PHE A 193 -2.22 4.10 1.17
CA PHE A 193 -2.79 4.48 -0.12
C PHE A 193 -4.18 5.08 0.01
N THR A 194 -5.02 4.56 0.91
CA THR A 194 -6.35 5.16 1.12
C THR A 194 -6.28 6.51 1.84
N ASP A 195 -5.25 6.76 2.65
CA ASP A 195 -4.98 8.09 3.19
C ASP A 195 -4.47 9.06 2.10
N LEU A 196 -3.67 8.59 1.14
CA LEU A 196 -3.32 9.37 -0.05
C LEU A 196 -4.57 9.69 -0.90
N GLN A 197 -5.47 8.71 -1.06
CA GLN A 197 -6.77 8.94 -1.72
C GLN A 197 -7.57 10.04 -1.01
N ARG A 198 -7.59 10.05 0.33
CA ARG A 198 -8.22 11.08 1.14
C ARG A 198 -7.59 12.47 0.91
N ALA A 199 -6.26 12.55 0.95
CA ALA A 199 -5.55 13.80 0.70
C ALA A 199 -5.84 14.39 -0.70
N ILE A 200 -5.94 13.52 -1.71
CA ILE A 200 -6.33 13.93 -3.08
C ILE A 200 -7.79 14.39 -3.11
N ALA A 201 -8.71 13.69 -2.44
CA ALA A 201 -10.12 14.06 -2.37
C ALA A 201 -10.31 15.43 -1.70
N GLU A 202 -9.57 15.73 -0.63
CA GLU A 202 -9.57 17.03 0.05
C GLU A 202 -9.05 18.16 -0.86
N ARG A 203 -7.98 17.90 -1.63
CA ARG A 203 -7.45 18.86 -2.62
C ARG A 203 -8.45 19.11 -3.75
N LEU A 204 -9.12 18.06 -4.24
CA LEU A 204 -10.17 18.18 -5.25
C LEU A 204 -11.37 18.97 -4.72
N SER A 205 -11.78 18.73 -3.47
CA SER A 205 -12.88 19.47 -2.84
C SER A 205 -12.62 20.97 -2.83
N LYS A 206 -11.40 21.37 -2.44
CA LYS A 206 -10.97 22.77 -2.46
C LYS A 206 -10.96 23.37 -3.87
N ARG A 207 -10.48 22.61 -4.85
CA ARG A 207 -10.36 23.08 -6.25
C ARG A 207 -11.71 23.18 -6.96
N LEU A 208 -12.64 22.25 -6.66
CA LEU A 208 -13.96 22.18 -7.29
C LEU A 208 -15.03 23.00 -6.55
N GLY A 209 -14.72 23.50 -5.34
CA GLY A 209 -15.67 24.25 -4.52
C GLY A 209 -16.87 23.42 -4.06
N ARG A 210 -16.74 22.10 -4.01
CA ARG A 210 -17.74 21.14 -3.51
C ARG A 210 -17.07 19.97 -2.81
N GLU A 211 -17.77 19.30 -1.91
CA GLU A 211 -17.26 18.13 -1.24
C GLU A 211 -17.01 16.99 -2.24
N ILE A 212 -15.81 16.42 -2.17
CA ILE A 212 -15.45 15.14 -2.80
C ILE A 212 -15.01 14.20 -1.68
N ARG A 213 -15.78 13.16 -1.45
CA ARG A 213 -15.50 12.14 -0.44
C ARG A 213 -14.59 11.05 -0.99
N VAL A 214 -13.97 10.30 -0.10
CA VAL A 214 -13.27 9.06 -0.48
C VAL A 214 -14.32 8.02 -0.85
N GLY A 215 -14.23 7.50 -2.05
CA GLY A 215 -15.07 6.41 -2.55
C GLY A 215 -14.34 5.07 -2.53
N GLN A 216 -14.81 4.14 -3.34
CA GLN A 216 -14.25 2.80 -3.44
C GLN A 216 -12.74 2.80 -3.69
N TYR A 217 -12.06 1.91 -3.00
CA TYR A 217 -10.67 1.54 -3.22
C TYR A 217 -10.58 0.13 -3.78
N THR A 218 -9.78 -0.07 -4.84
CA THR A 218 -9.49 -1.40 -5.39
C THR A 218 -8.00 -1.65 -5.39
N HIS A 219 -7.58 -2.70 -4.70
CA HIS A 219 -6.21 -3.17 -4.64
C HIS A 219 -6.04 -4.40 -5.53
N ILE A 220 -5.18 -4.29 -6.54
CA ILE A 220 -4.84 -5.37 -7.46
C ILE A 220 -3.38 -5.73 -7.22
N ALA A 221 -3.09 -7.02 -7.03
CA ALA A 221 -1.72 -7.52 -6.94
C ALA A 221 -1.55 -8.73 -7.85
N ASP A 222 -0.55 -8.70 -8.75
CA ASP A 222 -0.23 -9.82 -9.64
C ASP A 222 0.33 -11.01 -8.87
N SER A 223 1.08 -10.75 -7.79
CA SER A 223 1.53 -11.71 -6.79
C SER A 223 1.19 -11.18 -5.41
N PHE A 224 0.19 -11.76 -4.77
CA PHE A 224 -0.21 -11.51 -3.40
C PHE A 224 0.15 -12.74 -2.58
N HIS A 225 1.29 -12.68 -1.89
CA HIS A 225 1.95 -13.87 -1.38
C HIS A 225 2.21 -13.83 0.12
N ILE A 226 2.23 -15.02 0.73
CA ILE A 226 2.66 -15.24 2.11
C ILE A 226 3.94 -16.05 2.04
N TYR A 227 5.07 -15.49 2.44
CA TYR A 227 6.35 -16.18 2.44
C TYR A 227 6.36 -17.38 3.38
N GLY A 228 6.97 -18.48 2.93
CA GLY A 228 7.09 -19.69 3.73
C GLY A 228 7.82 -19.49 5.06
N ALA A 229 8.79 -18.58 5.08
CA ALA A 229 9.49 -18.18 6.31
C ALA A 229 8.57 -17.61 7.41
N TYR A 230 7.36 -17.17 7.09
CA TYR A 230 6.41 -16.60 8.04
C TYR A 230 5.25 -17.53 8.43
N PHE A 231 5.26 -18.79 7.97
CA PHE A 231 4.13 -19.70 8.22
C PHE A 231 3.88 -19.96 9.71
N GLU A 232 4.91 -20.06 10.53
CA GLU A 232 4.75 -20.22 11.97
C GLU A 232 4.02 -19.01 12.61
N GLU A 233 4.42 -17.78 12.23
CA GLU A 233 3.77 -16.56 12.69
C GLU A 233 2.33 -16.47 12.18
N PHE A 234 2.13 -16.86 10.92
CA PHE A 234 0.81 -16.91 10.30
C PHE A 234 -0.15 -17.90 10.98
N GLU A 235 0.33 -19.04 11.47
CA GLU A 235 -0.48 -19.94 12.29
C GLU A 235 -0.95 -19.27 13.60
N GLY A 236 -0.13 -18.40 14.17
CA GLY A 236 -0.54 -17.55 15.29
C GLY A 236 -1.69 -16.60 14.94
N PHE A 237 -1.62 -16.00 13.76
CA PHE A 237 -2.73 -15.21 13.22
C PHE A 237 -4.01 -16.05 13.07
N LEU A 238 -3.95 -17.24 12.45
CA LEU A 238 -5.09 -18.13 12.29
C LEU A 238 -5.73 -18.51 13.65
N LYS A 239 -4.93 -18.79 14.67
CA LYS A 239 -5.43 -19.05 16.04
C LYS A 239 -6.17 -17.84 16.61
N SER A 240 -5.71 -16.63 16.33
CA SER A 240 -6.38 -15.41 16.77
C SER A 240 -7.78 -15.25 16.16
N LEU A 241 -7.97 -15.68 14.91
CA LEU A 241 -9.26 -15.65 14.25
C LEU A 241 -10.29 -16.59 14.88
N GLN A 242 -9.83 -17.73 15.40
CA GLN A 242 -10.69 -18.71 16.08
C GLN A 242 -11.09 -18.28 17.48
N THR A 243 -10.28 -17.46 18.14
CA THR A 243 -10.44 -17.14 19.57
C THR A 243 -10.95 -15.74 19.86
N ARG A 244 -10.94 -14.84 18.87
CA ARG A 244 -11.31 -13.43 19.01
C ARG A 244 -12.38 -13.04 18.00
N THR A 245 -13.32 -12.19 18.40
CA THR A 245 -14.28 -11.57 17.45
C THR A 245 -13.58 -10.56 16.55
N PHE A 246 -14.23 -10.12 15.48
CA PHE A 246 -13.66 -9.11 14.58
C PHE A 246 -13.35 -7.81 15.32
N GLU A 247 -14.24 -7.36 16.19
CA GLU A 247 -14.03 -6.16 17.03
C GLU A 247 -12.80 -6.31 17.95
N GLN A 248 -12.55 -7.51 18.45
CA GLN A 248 -11.37 -7.78 19.27
C GLN A 248 -10.07 -7.83 18.46
N ARG A 249 -10.16 -8.00 17.15
CA ARG A 249 -9.01 -8.04 16.22
C ARG A 249 -8.75 -6.70 15.53
N THR A 250 -9.54 -5.68 15.82
CA THR A 250 -9.43 -4.38 15.16
C THR A 250 -9.33 -3.24 16.16
N TYR A 251 -8.87 -2.10 15.68
CA TYR A 251 -8.92 -0.82 16.37
C TYR A 251 -9.72 0.18 15.55
N ARG A 252 -10.52 0.98 16.22
CA ARG A 252 -10.96 2.25 15.66
C ARG A 252 -9.80 3.25 15.74
N THR A 253 -9.77 4.22 14.85
CA THR A 253 -8.73 5.25 14.88
C THR A 253 -8.69 5.97 16.22
N GLU A 254 -9.86 6.27 16.82
CA GLU A 254 -9.98 6.93 18.13
C GLU A 254 -9.36 6.12 19.27
N ASP A 255 -9.36 4.78 19.21
CA ASP A 255 -8.80 3.90 20.25
C ASP A 255 -7.27 4.00 20.35
N VAL A 256 -6.61 4.45 19.30
CA VAL A 256 -5.14 4.52 19.18
C VAL A 256 -4.63 5.92 18.86
N GLN A 257 -5.50 6.94 18.96
CA GLN A 257 -5.18 8.31 18.57
C GLN A 257 -3.99 8.88 19.35
N GLU A 258 -3.88 8.58 20.65
CA GLU A 258 -2.73 9.02 21.46
C GLU A 258 -1.41 8.47 20.93
N ILE A 259 -1.37 7.19 20.55
CA ILE A 259 -0.17 6.54 19.99
C ILE A 259 0.19 7.17 18.63
N ILE A 260 -0.83 7.47 17.83
CA ILE A 260 -0.64 8.15 16.53
C ILE A 260 -0.05 9.54 16.73
N ASP A 261 -0.57 10.30 17.69
CA ASP A 261 -0.10 11.67 17.95
C ASP A 261 1.31 11.69 18.55
N GLU A 262 1.64 10.75 19.43
CA GLU A 262 3.01 10.54 19.92
C GLU A 262 3.98 10.19 18.79
N ALA A 263 3.56 9.28 17.89
CA ALA A 263 4.37 8.89 16.73
C ALA A 263 4.64 10.11 15.82
N ARG A 264 3.63 10.92 15.54
CA ARG A 264 3.76 12.16 14.75
C ARG A 264 4.76 13.12 15.36
N GLU A 265 4.70 13.31 16.66
CA GLU A 265 5.64 14.19 17.36
C GLU A 265 7.07 13.64 17.34
N GLN A 266 7.26 12.34 17.49
CA GLN A 266 8.57 11.69 17.39
C GLN A 266 9.13 11.80 15.97
N ILE A 267 8.33 11.54 14.95
CA ILE A 267 8.72 11.69 13.54
C ILE A 267 9.15 13.14 13.27
N ARG A 268 8.37 14.12 13.69
CA ARG A 268 8.70 15.53 13.53
C ARG A 268 10.05 15.88 14.15
N LYS A 269 10.32 15.42 15.39
CA LYS A 269 11.59 15.64 16.07
C LYS A 269 12.76 14.96 15.37
N SER A 270 12.56 13.75 14.85
CA SER A 270 13.58 13.03 14.09
C SER A 270 13.94 13.78 12.81
N LEU A 271 12.98 14.23 12.05
CA LEU A 271 13.19 15.01 10.82
C LEU A 271 13.90 16.34 11.10
N GLU A 272 13.56 17.02 12.20
CA GLU A 272 14.27 18.23 12.63
C GLU A 272 15.73 17.96 12.99
N ALA A 273 15.99 16.85 13.70
CA ALA A 273 17.35 16.45 14.06
C ALA A 273 18.19 16.05 12.83
N GLU A 274 17.59 15.35 11.86
CA GLU A 274 18.21 15.04 10.58
C GLU A 274 18.55 16.30 9.78
N ALA A 275 17.63 17.26 9.72
CA ALA A 275 17.86 18.53 9.04
C ALA A 275 19.04 19.33 9.64
N VAL A 276 19.21 19.26 10.96
CA VAL A 276 20.33 19.93 11.67
C VAL A 276 21.65 19.18 11.53
N SER A 277 21.63 17.85 11.62
CA SER A 277 22.84 17.01 11.63
C SER A 277 23.36 16.71 10.22
N GLY A 278 22.54 16.85 9.18
CA GLY A 278 22.81 16.38 7.82
C GLY A 278 22.88 14.86 7.69
N ARG A 279 22.57 14.11 8.75
CA ARG A 279 22.49 12.65 8.73
C ARG A 279 21.08 12.22 8.29
N LYS A 280 21.03 11.19 7.45
CA LYS A 280 19.77 10.62 6.93
C LYS A 280 19.59 9.23 7.53
N GLY A 281 18.36 8.90 7.93
CA GLY A 281 18.02 7.57 8.39
C GLY A 281 18.65 7.21 9.74
N LEU A 282 18.26 7.92 10.79
CA LEU A 282 18.62 7.60 12.18
C LEU A 282 17.68 6.52 12.73
#